data_6a3086b0c54711dbeaea96afe646030f
#
_entry.id   6a3086b0c54711dbeaea96afe646030f
#
_cell.length_a   1.000
_cell.length_b   1.000
_cell.length_c   1.000
_cell.angle_alpha   90.00
_cell.angle_beta   90.00
_cell.angle_gamma   90.00
#
_symmetry.space_group_name_H-M   'P 1'
#
loop_
_entity.id
_entity.type
_entity.pdbx_description
1 polymer ?
#
loop_
_entity_poly.entity_id
_entity_poly.type
_entity_poly.pdbx_seq_one_letter_code
_entity_poly.pdbx_strand_id
1 'polypeptide(L)'
;MLKPSNGDRAKYIPLGIKICYSTQLNFYLLFLKNMREPLINIGIQAVRAAGNIIVRALDRLDKIQVSEKQPNDYVTDVDQRAEREIISIIRKAHPDHSILGEESGEIDGNDYTWIIDPIDGTRNFIHGFPHFAVSIAITYKGKIEHGITYDPIRQELFTASRGKGAQLNERRIRVSKSKTLNECLLGTGFPYRHSAEAIEAYLGSLKAVLPLSGDVRRAGSATLDLAYVACGRLDGFWEMGLKPWDVAAGSLLVREAGGLVCDFKGAEEYMKNGNIVAANPKILKLLLQQIKPFIC
;
A
#
# COMPACT_ATOMS: atom_id res chain seq x y z
N MET A 1 68.08 -58.88 15.75
CA MET A 1 67.65 -59.20 14.35
C MET A 1 66.15 -59.53 14.39
N LEU A 2 65.38 -58.68 13.85
CA LEU A 2 64.09 -58.97 13.23
C LEU A 2 63.51 -57.63 12.75
N LYS A 3 63.23 -57.51 11.46
CA LYS A 3 62.73 -56.35 10.73
C LYS A 3 61.26 -56.08 11.07
N PRO A 4 60.80 -54.83 11.06
CA PRO A 4 59.36 -54.53 11.15
C PRO A 4 58.72 -54.68 9.74
N SER A 5 57.52 -55.26 9.72
CA SER A 5 56.68 -55.46 8.56
C SER A 5 55.80 -54.17 8.31
N ASN A 6 55.66 -53.89 7.03
CA ASN A 6 54.80 -52.96 6.33
C ASN A 6 53.44 -52.73 6.98
N GLY A 7 53.00 -51.41 7.28
CA GLY A 7 52.41 -50.58 6.26
C GLY A 7 50.91 -50.73 6.18
N ASP A 8 50.14 -49.96 7.00
CA ASP A 8 48.78 -49.65 6.65
C ASP A 8 48.70 -48.17 6.23
N ARG A 9 48.68 -47.97 4.92
CA ARG A 9 48.32 -46.68 4.32
C ARG A 9 46.80 -46.54 4.37
N ALA A 10 46.31 -45.77 5.26
CA ALA A 10 44.95 -45.29 5.20
C ALA A 10 44.74 -44.55 3.88
N LYS A 11 43.94 -45.13 3.00
CA LYS A 11 43.44 -44.47 1.77
C LYS A 11 42.42 -43.45 2.16
N TYR A 12 42.76 -42.16 2.07
CA TYR A 12 41.80 -41.09 1.99
C TYR A 12 40.95 -41.26 0.74
N ILE A 13 39.66 -41.55 0.91
CA ILE A 13 38.67 -41.50 -0.15
C ILE A 13 38.22 -40.03 -0.22
N PRO A 14 38.47 -39.28 -1.29
CA PRO A 14 37.87 -37.98 -1.46
C PRO A 14 36.37 -38.20 -1.75
N LEU A 15 35.51 -37.83 -0.81
CA LEU A 15 34.09 -37.66 -1.08
C LEU A 15 33.93 -36.57 -2.13
N GLY A 16 33.96 -36.96 -3.39
CA GLY A 16 33.61 -36.14 -4.52
C GLY A 16 32.09 -35.89 -4.53
N ILE A 17 31.63 -34.90 -3.78
CA ILE A 17 30.27 -34.38 -3.95
C ILE A 17 30.27 -33.65 -5.30
N LYS A 18 29.85 -34.36 -6.37
CA LYS A 18 29.42 -33.70 -7.61
C LYS A 18 28.14 -32.95 -7.31
N ILE A 19 28.26 -31.75 -6.83
CA ILE A 19 27.11 -30.83 -6.76
C ILE A 19 26.77 -30.47 -8.20
N CYS A 20 25.65 -31.01 -8.67
CA CYS A 20 25.16 -30.75 -10.01
C CYS A 20 24.91 -29.23 -10.14
N TYR A 21 25.54 -28.59 -11.12
CA TYR A 21 25.38 -27.14 -11.37
C TYR A 21 23.93 -26.71 -11.46
N SER A 22 23.04 -27.61 -11.91
CA SER A 22 21.57 -27.37 -11.90
C SER A 22 20.98 -27.23 -10.49
N THR A 23 21.50 -27.98 -9.52
CA THR A 23 21.03 -27.91 -8.11
C THR A 23 21.53 -26.64 -7.43
N GLN A 24 22.75 -26.20 -7.70
CA GLN A 24 23.28 -24.94 -7.21
C GLN A 24 22.53 -23.73 -7.83
N LEU A 25 22.26 -23.79 -9.14
CA LEU A 25 21.51 -22.75 -9.84
C LEU A 25 20.07 -22.68 -9.31
N ASN A 26 19.41 -23.82 -9.08
CA ASN A 26 18.08 -23.89 -8.49
C ASN A 26 18.07 -23.39 -7.04
N PHE A 27 19.08 -23.71 -6.23
CA PHE A 27 19.19 -23.21 -4.86
C PHE A 27 19.45 -21.69 -4.84
N TYR A 28 20.30 -21.20 -5.75
CA TYR A 28 20.55 -19.76 -5.91
C TYR A 28 19.32 -19.02 -6.43
N LEU A 29 18.61 -19.59 -7.40
CA LEU A 29 17.33 -19.04 -7.89
C LEU A 29 16.23 -19.08 -6.82
N LEU A 30 16.19 -20.13 -5.98
CA LEU A 30 15.27 -20.22 -4.84
C LEU A 30 15.64 -19.23 -3.74
N PHE A 31 16.92 -19.01 -3.48
CA PHE A 31 17.44 -18.01 -2.55
C PHE A 31 17.13 -16.60 -3.04
N LEU A 32 17.36 -16.30 -4.32
CA LEU A 32 16.99 -15.04 -4.95
C LEU A 32 15.46 -14.83 -4.97
N LYS A 33 14.68 -15.90 -5.13
CA LYS A 33 13.21 -15.84 -5.12
C LYS A 33 12.63 -15.55 -3.72
N ASN A 34 13.37 -15.87 -2.67
CA ASN A 34 13.00 -15.59 -1.28
C ASN A 34 13.59 -14.27 -0.74
N MET A 35 14.54 -13.64 -1.46
CA MET A 35 14.97 -12.29 -1.14
C MET A 35 13.84 -11.31 -1.46
N ARG A 36 13.49 -10.44 -0.50
CA ARG A 36 12.64 -9.28 -0.76
C ARG A 36 13.27 -8.47 -1.88
N GLU A 37 12.44 -8.02 -2.82
CA GLU A 37 12.91 -7.15 -3.90
C GLU A 37 13.67 -5.96 -3.31
N PRO A 38 14.84 -5.61 -3.84
CA PRO A 38 15.63 -4.47 -3.31
C PRO A 38 14.82 -3.18 -3.19
N LEU A 39 13.94 -2.90 -4.17
CA LEU A 39 13.09 -1.71 -4.19
C LEU A 39 12.11 -1.68 -3.01
N ILE A 40 11.43 -2.79 -2.72
CA ILE A 40 10.48 -2.84 -1.59
C ILE A 40 11.19 -2.67 -0.25
N ASN A 41 12.43 -3.12 -0.10
CA ASN A 41 13.21 -2.92 1.12
C ASN A 41 13.54 -1.44 1.36
N ILE A 42 13.90 -0.71 0.31
CA ILE A 42 14.12 0.75 0.36
C ILE A 42 12.81 1.46 0.74
N GLY A 43 11.68 1.06 0.13
CA GLY A 43 10.38 1.61 0.48
C GLY A 43 9.99 1.34 1.94
N ILE A 44 10.23 0.13 2.46
CA ILE A 44 10.00 -0.21 3.87
C ILE A 44 10.86 0.65 4.80
N GLN A 45 12.13 0.86 4.47
CA GLN A 45 13.01 1.74 5.23
C GLN A 45 12.47 3.17 5.24
N ALA A 46 12.02 3.66 4.08
CA ALA A 46 11.50 5.02 3.91
C ALA A 46 10.21 5.26 4.71
N VAL A 47 9.20 4.37 4.62
CA VAL A 47 7.95 4.53 5.39
C VAL A 47 8.18 4.44 6.90
N ARG A 48 9.13 3.62 7.37
CA ARG A 48 9.47 3.55 8.80
C ARG A 48 10.17 4.82 9.28
N ALA A 49 11.07 5.40 8.48
CA ALA A 49 11.74 6.65 8.80
C ALA A 49 10.73 7.81 8.88
N ALA A 50 9.83 7.93 7.91
CA ALA A 50 8.74 8.89 7.92
C ALA A 50 7.81 8.69 9.11
N GLY A 51 7.38 7.45 9.38
CA GLY A 51 6.53 7.12 10.52
C GLY A 51 7.14 7.53 11.86
N ASN A 52 8.46 7.41 12.03
CA ASN A 52 9.16 7.89 13.23
C ASN A 52 9.12 9.43 13.37
N ILE A 53 9.16 10.17 12.26
CA ILE A 53 9.01 11.63 12.26
C ILE A 53 7.59 11.99 12.71
N ILE A 54 6.58 11.32 12.14
CA ILE A 54 5.17 11.56 12.42
C ILE A 54 4.83 11.26 13.88
N VAL A 55 5.23 10.10 14.39
CA VAL A 55 4.93 9.70 15.79
C VAL A 55 5.57 10.68 16.79
N ARG A 56 6.82 11.11 16.56
CA ARG A 56 7.47 12.11 17.42
C ARG A 56 6.77 13.48 17.40
N ALA A 57 6.12 13.82 16.30
CA ALA A 57 5.40 15.08 16.18
C ALA A 57 4.06 15.06 16.94
N LEU A 58 3.44 13.89 17.17
CA LEU A 58 2.21 13.77 17.96
C LEU A 58 2.35 14.26 19.40
N ASP A 59 3.55 14.15 20.00
CA ASP A 59 3.83 14.65 21.36
C ASP A 59 3.81 16.18 21.43
N ARG A 60 3.75 16.87 20.28
CA ARG A 60 3.88 18.34 20.18
C ARG A 60 2.95 18.91 19.12
N LEU A 61 1.72 18.41 19.04
CA LEU A 61 0.70 18.88 18.07
C LEU A 61 0.46 20.40 18.14
N ASP A 62 0.57 20.98 19.33
CA ASP A 62 0.46 22.42 19.57
C ASP A 62 1.53 23.27 18.87
N LYS A 63 2.63 22.67 18.43
CA LYS A 63 3.76 23.34 17.76
C LYS A 63 3.81 23.10 16.25
N ILE A 64 2.91 22.30 15.72
CA ILE A 64 2.87 21.96 14.29
C ILE A 64 2.34 23.16 13.51
N GLN A 65 3.06 23.52 12.44
CA GLN A 65 2.58 24.54 11.51
C GLN A 65 1.63 23.89 10.50
N VAL A 66 0.38 24.35 10.52
CA VAL A 66 -0.66 23.90 9.60
C VAL A 66 -0.88 24.97 8.54
N SER A 67 -0.89 24.57 7.28
CA SER A 67 -1.26 25.41 6.14
C SER A 67 -2.40 24.75 5.36
N GLU A 68 -3.24 25.55 4.74
CA GLU A 68 -4.31 25.09 3.86
C GLU A 68 -3.88 25.28 2.41
N LYS A 69 -3.78 24.20 1.62
CA LYS A 69 -3.45 24.25 0.18
C LYS A 69 -4.63 24.73 -0.64
N GLN A 70 -5.82 24.23 -0.30
CA GLN A 70 -7.13 24.55 -0.90
C GLN A 70 -8.19 24.33 0.18
N PRO A 71 -9.44 24.80 0.01
CA PRO A 71 -10.51 24.56 0.96
C PRO A 71 -10.62 23.07 1.35
N ASN A 72 -10.47 22.79 2.64
CA ASN A 72 -10.46 21.46 3.21
C ASN A 72 -9.24 20.56 2.84
N ASP A 73 -8.16 21.14 2.31
CA ASP A 73 -6.92 20.46 1.98
C ASP A 73 -5.76 21.01 2.82
N TYR A 74 -5.32 20.25 3.81
CA TYR A 74 -4.33 20.68 4.80
C TYR A 74 -3.00 19.99 4.60
N VAL A 75 -1.95 20.75 4.87
CA VAL A 75 -0.57 20.24 4.94
C VAL A 75 0.08 20.76 6.22
N THR A 76 0.95 19.99 6.79
CA THR A 76 1.78 20.39 7.93
C THR A 76 3.27 20.40 7.56
N ASP A 77 4.08 21.06 8.38
CA ASP A 77 5.54 20.96 8.26
C ASP A 77 6.04 19.51 8.48
N VAL A 78 5.21 18.68 9.12
CA VAL A 78 5.50 17.25 9.34
C VAL A 78 5.35 16.45 8.05
N ASP A 79 4.29 16.70 7.23
CA ASP A 79 4.11 16.07 5.91
C ASP A 79 5.33 16.34 5.04
N GLN A 80 5.74 17.61 4.94
CA GLN A 80 6.89 18.01 4.14
C GLN A 80 8.21 17.41 4.64
N ARG A 81 8.39 17.28 5.96
CA ARG A 81 9.59 16.65 6.54
C ARG A 81 9.60 15.15 6.31
N ALA A 82 8.46 14.49 6.45
CA ALA A 82 8.30 13.07 6.19
C ALA A 82 8.59 12.76 4.71
N GLU A 83 8.02 13.54 3.78
CA GLU A 83 8.27 13.34 2.35
C GLU A 83 9.74 13.59 1.98
N ARG A 84 10.38 14.65 2.49
CA ARG A 84 11.81 14.90 2.26
C ARG A 84 12.69 13.75 2.74
N GLU A 85 12.39 13.14 3.89
CA GLU A 85 13.12 11.98 4.39
C GLU A 85 12.93 10.76 3.48
N ILE A 86 11.70 10.49 3.03
CA ILE A 86 11.39 9.42 2.07
C ILE A 86 12.22 9.63 0.79
N ILE A 87 12.18 10.83 0.21
CA ILE A 87 12.91 11.17 -1.02
C ILE A 87 14.41 11.02 -0.82
N SER A 88 14.95 11.46 0.33
CA SER A 88 16.38 11.33 0.66
C SER A 88 16.83 9.87 0.64
N ILE A 89 16.05 8.98 1.26
CA ILE A 89 16.35 7.54 1.28
C ILE A 89 16.28 6.93 -0.12
N ILE A 90 15.27 7.29 -0.91
CA ILE A 90 15.11 6.83 -2.28
C ILE A 90 16.27 7.30 -3.15
N ARG A 91 16.60 8.59 -3.13
CA ARG A 91 17.67 9.18 -3.95
C ARG A 91 19.06 8.65 -3.63
N LYS A 92 19.31 8.30 -2.36
CA LYS A 92 20.56 7.65 -1.95
C LYS A 92 20.76 6.28 -2.57
N ALA A 93 19.66 5.52 -2.73
CA ALA A 93 19.70 4.18 -3.31
C ALA A 93 19.49 4.18 -4.84
N HIS A 94 18.64 5.08 -5.34
CA HIS A 94 18.19 5.17 -6.74
C HIS A 94 18.11 6.64 -7.17
N PRO A 95 19.26 7.29 -7.48
CA PRO A 95 19.30 8.73 -7.80
C PRO A 95 18.51 9.11 -9.05
N ASP A 96 18.36 8.18 -9.99
CA ASP A 96 17.76 8.43 -11.32
C ASP A 96 16.27 8.03 -11.41
N HIS A 97 15.64 7.55 -10.31
CA HIS A 97 14.22 7.21 -10.35
C HIS A 97 13.36 8.46 -10.32
N SER A 98 12.21 8.44 -11.03
CA SER A 98 11.18 9.46 -10.94
C SER A 98 10.44 9.41 -9.60
N ILE A 99 9.91 10.57 -9.18
CA ILE A 99 9.10 10.69 -7.96
C ILE A 99 7.82 11.45 -8.31
N LEU A 100 6.71 11.01 -7.78
CA LEU A 100 5.43 11.71 -7.73
C LEU A 100 5.02 11.81 -6.26
N GLY A 101 5.33 12.92 -5.62
CA GLY A 101 5.00 13.19 -4.23
C GLY A 101 3.78 14.10 -4.09
N GLU A 102 3.03 13.93 -3.01
CA GLU A 102 1.91 14.82 -2.70
C GLU A 102 2.37 16.25 -2.46
N GLU A 103 3.51 16.44 -1.79
CA GLU A 103 4.03 17.75 -1.41
C GLU A 103 5.04 18.33 -2.40
N SER A 104 5.89 17.47 -2.97
CA SER A 104 6.95 17.86 -3.91
C SER A 104 6.50 17.90 -5.37
N GLY A 105 5.35 17.29 -5.68
CA GLY A 105 4.90 17.12 -7.06
C GLY A 105 5.73 16.10 -7.83
N GLU A 106 5.86 16.33 -9.14
CA GLU A 106 6.56 15.44 -10.07
C GLU A 106 8.06 15.82 -10.18
N ILE A 107 8.92 14.83 -10.03
CA ILE A 107 10.37 14.95 -10.24
C ILE A 107 10.76 13.88 -11.25
N ASP A 108 11.14 14.32 -12.44
CA ASP A 108 11.51 13.47 -13.57
C ASP A 108 12.74 12.61 -13.30
N GLY A 109 12.74 11.42 -13.91
CA GLY A 109 13.82 10.45 -13.83
C GLY A 109 13.68 9.38 -14.91
N ASN A 110 13.95 8.12 -14.56
CA ASN A 110 13.85 7.00 -15.48
C ASN A 110 12.45 6.31 -15.44
N ASP A 111 12.33 5.10 -16.03
CA ASP A 111 11.08 4.33 -16.10
C ASP A 111 10.47 3.92 -14.75
N TYR A 112 11.21 4.04 -13.64
CA TYR A 112 10.71 3.78 -12.30
C TYR A 112 10.18 5.06 -11.68
N THR A 113 8.94 5.03 -11.15
CA THR A 113 8.35 6.15 -10.41
C THR A 113 7.92 5.72 -9.02
N TRP A 114 8.33 6.50 -8.02
CA TRP A 114 7.89 6.36 -6.64
C TRP A 114 6.73 7.33 -6.41
N ILE A 115 5.54 6.79 -6.12
CA ILE A 115 4.34 7.57 -5.82
C ILE A 115 4.22 7.60 -4.31
N ILE A 116 4.23 8.80 -3.70
CA ILE A 116 4.43 9.00 -2.27
C ILE A 116 3.29 9.83 -1.70
N ASP A 117 2.70 9.33 -0.61
CA ASP A 117 1.88 10.06 0.32
C ASP A 117 2.56 10.03 1.69
N PRO A 118 3.06 11.16 2.18
CA PRO A 118 3.77 11.21 3.47
C PRO A 118 2.84 11.02 4.67
N ILE A 119 1.59 11.51 4.61
CA ILE A 119 0.58 11.36 5.68
C ILE A 119 -0.82 11.32 5.06
N ASP A 120 -1.27 10.14 4.61
CA ASP A 120 -2.69 9.99 4.29
C ASP A 120 -3.53 10.07 5.57
N GLY A 121 -4.43 11.04 5.60
CA GLY A 121 -5.20 11.39 6.79
C GLY A 121 -4.59 12.57 7.59
N THR A 122 -3.99 13.56 6.93
CA THR A 122 -3.41 14.77 7.55
C THR A 122 -4.37 15.45 8.52
N ARG A 123 -5.69 15.50 8.21
CA ARG A 123 -6.70 16.05 9.13
C ARG A 123 -6.80 15.24 10.41
N ASN A 124 -6.78 13.92 10.33
CA ASN A 124 -6.76 13.04 11.51
C ASN A 124 -5.50 13.31 12.35
N PHE A 125 -4.34 13.40 11.68
CA PHE A 125 -3.07 13.70 12.34
C PHE A 125 -3.12 15.04 13.09
N ILE A 126 -3.58 16.14 12.47
CA ILE A 126 -3.70 17.46 13.08
C ILE A 126 -4.54 17.42 14.35
N HIS A 127 -5.62 16.62 14.37
CA HIS A 127 -6.49 16.46 15.53
C HIS A 127 -6.03 15.40 16.53
N GLY A 128 -4.87 14.77 16.34
CA GLY A 128 -4.41 13.65 17.19
C GLY A 128 -5.30 12.40 17.10
N PHE A 129 -6.14 12.31 16.06
CA PHE A 129 -6.94 11.12 15.82
C PHE A 129 -6.07 10.02 15.21
N PRO A 130 -5.86 8.86 15.89
CA PRO A 130 -4.79 7.91 15.54
C PRO A 130 -5.18 7.02 14.36
N HIS A 131 -5.47 7.62 13.20
CA HIS A 131 -5.86 6.92 11.97
C HIS A 131 -5.31 7.67 10.75
N PHE A 132 -4.07 7.39 10.42
CA PHE A 132 -3.32 7.93 9.29
C PHE A 132 -2.18 6.97 8.93
N ALA A 133 -1.65 7.08 7.72
CA ALA A 133 -0.58 6.20 7.23
C ALA A 133 0.41 6.92 6.33
N VAL A 134 1.58 6.32 6.14
CA VAL A 134 2.53 6.61 5.08
C VAL A 134 2.29 5.62 3.94
N SER A 135 2.18 6.10 2.71
CA SER A 135 1.93 5.27 1.54
C SER A 135 3.00 5.47 0.47
N ILE A 136 3.53 4.38 -0.07
CA ILE A 136 4.48 4.39 -1.18
C ILE A 136 4.08 3.31 -2.19
N ALA A 137 3.90 3.69 -3.45
CA ALA A 137 3.85 2.75 -4.55
C ALA A 137 5.07 2.93 -5.45
N ILE A 138 5.54 1.85 -6.06
CA ILE A 138 6.63 1.86 -7.02
C ILE A 138 6.10 1.32 -8.33
N THR A 139 6.20 2.12 -9.39
CA THR A 139 5.81 1.73 -10.73
C THR A 139 7.04 1.50 -11.62
N TYR A 140 6.88 0.62 -12.60
CA TYR A 140 7.80 0.47 -13.71
C TYR A 140 7.04 0.60 -15.02
N LYS A 141 7.41 1.59 -15.84
CA LYS A 141 6.71 1.92 -17.10
C LYS A 141 5.20 2.08 -16.90
N GLY A 142 4.82 2.79 -15.85
CA GLY A 142 3.42 3.07 -15.50
C GLY A 142 2.65 1.91 -14.86
N LYS A 143 3.25 0.73 -14.65
CA LYS A 143 2.62 -0.40 -13.97
C LYS A 143 3.07 -0.47 -12.52
N ILE A 144 2.14 -0.54 -11.58
CA ILE A 144 2.46 -0.66 -10.14
C ILE A 144 3.09 -2.04 -9.91
N GLU A 145 4.33 -2.08 -9.44
CA GLU A 145 5.10 -3.29 -9.14
C GLU A 145 5.14 -3.59 -7.63
N HIS A 146 5.21 -2.53 -6.81
CA HIS A 146 5.20 -2.66 -5.35
C HIS A 146 4.25 -1.65 -4.73
N GLY A 147 3.61 -2.04 -3.62
CA GLY A 147 2.78 -1.17 -2.78
C GLY A 147 3.12 -1.38 -1.31
N ILE A 148 3.24 -0.28 -0.57
CA ILE A 148 3.62 -0.25 0.84
C ILE A 148 2.72 0.77 1.53
N THR A 149 1.99 0.35 2.57
CA THR A 149 1.23 1.22 3.46
C THR A 149 1.66 0.94 4.89
N TYR A 150 2.00 1.97 5.64
CA TYR A 150 2.48 1.82 7.02
C TYR A 150 1.67 2.69 7.97
N ASP A 151 0.94 2.04 8.88
CA ASP A 151 0.32 2.68 10.05
C ASP A 151 1.36 2.78 11.18
N PRO A 152 1.88 3.98 11.47
CA PRO A 152 2.94 4.12 12.48
C PRO A 152 2.43 4.00 13.92
N ILE A 153 1.13 4.18 14.15
CA ILE A 153 0.52 4.07 15.48
C ILE A 153 0.34 2.61 15.87
N ARG A 154 -0.20 1.80 14.95
CA ARG A 154 -0.42 0.36 15.16
C ARG A 154 0.81 -0.46 14.82
N GLN A 155 1.83 0.16 14.23
CA GLN A 155 3.03 -0.50 13.69
C GLN A 155 2.65 -1.63 12.71
N GLU A 156 1.66 -1.38 11.88
CA GLU A 156 1.17 -2.29 10.87
C GLU A 156 1.77 -1.92 9.51
N LEU A 157 2.58 -2.83 8.99
CA LEU A 157 3.23 -2.69 7.69
C LEU A 157 2.54 -3.60 6.68
N PHE A 158 1.81 -3.01 5.76
CA PHE A 158 1.19 -3.69 4.62
C PHE A 158 2.12 -3.61 3.42
N THR A 159 2.38 -4.73 2.77
CA THR A 159 3.26 -4.80 1.60
C THR A 159 2.67 -5.71 0.54
N ALA A 160 2.84 -5.33 -0.73
CA ALA A 160 2.55 -6.18 -1.87
C ALA A 160 3.61 -6.01 -2.95
N SER A 161 3.88 -7.09 -3.66
CA SER A 161 4.62 -7.09 -4.92
C SER A 161 3.82 -7.84 -5.96
N ARG A 162 3.76 -7.32 -7.18
CA ARG A 162 2.98 -7.89 -8.28
C ARG A 162 3.29 -9.38 -8.47
N GLY A 163 2.24 -10.21 -8.43
CA GLY A 163 2.33 -11.67 -8.57
C GLY A 163 2.90 -12.42 -7.37
N LYS A 164 3.21 -11.72 -6.24
CA LYS A 164 3.80 -12.35 -5.04
C LYS A 164 2.86 -12.38 -3.83
N GLY A 165 1.69 -11.74 -3.95
CA GLY A 165 0.69 -11.62 -2.90
C GLY A 165 0.93 -10.44 -1.96
N ALA A 166 -0.04 -10.20 -1.08
CA ALA A 166 -0.01 -9.15 -0.07
C ALA A 166 0.26 -9.71 1.32
N GLN A 167 0.89 -8.88 2.17
CA GLN A 167 1.30 -9.25 3.54
C GLN A 167 1.00 -8.11 4.51
N LEU A 168 0.66 -8.46 5.75
CA LEU A 168 0.65 -7.58 6.93
C LEU A 168 1.70 -8.09 7.91
N ASN A 169 2.70 -7.27 8.23
CA ASN A 169 3.80 -7.65 9.11
C ASN A 169 4.36 -9.05 8.74
N GLU A 170 4.70 -9.21 7.45
CA GLU A 170 5.26 -10.44 6.86
C GLU A 170 4.30 -11.65 6.80
N ARG A 171 3.09 -11.54 7.33
CA ARG A 171 2.07 -12.59 7.26
C ARG A 171 1.16 -12.36 6.06
N ARG A 172 0.95 -13.41 5.27
CA ARG A 172 0.09 -13.34 4.08
C ARG A 172 -1.34 -12.99 4.45
N ILE A 173 -1.92 -12.02 3.73
CA ILE A 173 -3.30 -11.57 3.91
C ILE A 173 -4.17 -11.89 2.69
N ARG A 174 -5.49 -11.86 2.90
CA ARG A 174 -6.51 -12.04 1.88
C ARG A 174 -7.70 -11.14 2.16
N VAL A 175 -8.38 -10.71 1.11
CA VAL A 175 -9.69 -10.06 1.21
C VAL A 175 -10.71 -10.96 1.90
N SER A 176 -11.76 -10.36 2.43
CA SER A 176 -12.84 -11.09 3.12
C SER A 176 -13.55 -12.10 2.19
N LYS A 177 -14.29 -13.03 2.80
CA LYS A 177 -15.09 -14.03 2.09
C LYS A 177 -16.59 -13.74 2.13
N SER A 178 -16.98 -12.54 2.55
CA SER A 178 -18.37 -12.08 2.60
C SER A 178 -19.06 -12.23 1.25
N LYS A 179 -20.33 -12.56 1.26
CA LYS A 179 -21.09 -12.89 0.04
C LYS A 179 -22.26 -11.95 -0.20
N THR A 180 -22.71 -11.26 0.84
CA THR A 180 -23.88 -10.38 0.85
C THR A 180 -23.53 -9.06 1.53
N LEU A 181 -24.15 -7.95 1.15
CA LEU A 181 -23.84 -6.64 1.72
C LEU A 181 -24.24 -6.52 3.21
N ASN A 182 -25.28 -7.19 3.65
CA ASN A 182 -25.75 -7.14 5.05
C ASN A 182 -24.75 -7.74 6.06
N GLU A 183 -23.77 -8.51 5.60
CA GLU A 183 -22.68 -9.04 6.42
C GLU A 183 -21.46 -8.11 6.43
N CYS A 184 -21.47 -7.05 5.58
CA CYS A 184 -20.29 -6.26 5.30
C CYS A 184 -20.10 -5.10 6.26
N LEU A 185 -18.86 -4.91 6.67
CA LEU A 185 -18.33 -3.64 7.17
C LEU A 185 -17.64 -2.93 6.01
N LEU A 186 -18.18 -1.79 5.58
CA LEU A 186 -17.69 -1.05 4.43
C LEU A 186 -16.93 0.21 4.86
N GLY A 187 -15.92 0.61 4.08
CA GLY A 187 -15.24 1.90 4.20
C GLY A 187 -15.71 2.86 3.12
N THR A 188 -15.64 4.17 3.40
CA THR A 188 -15.92 5.23 2.42
C THR A 188 -15.25 6.55 2.80
N GLY A 189 -15.15 7.47 1.83
CA GLY A 189 -14.76 8.87 2.06
C GLY A 189 -15.84 9.83 1.60
N PHE A 190 -15.78 11.08 2.06
CA PHE A 190 -16.71 12.13 1.67
C PHE A 190 -16.07 13.10 0.68
N PRO A 191 -16.77 13.53 -0.38
CA PRO A 191 -16.24 14.39 -1.43
C PRO A 191 -16.21 15.88 -1.01
N TYR A 192 -15.47 16.22 0.05
CA TYR A 192 -15.42 17.59 0.58
C TYR A 192 -14.84 18.63 -0.38
N ARG A 193 -14.08 18.19 -1.39
CA ARG A 193 -13.38 19.04 -2.36
C ARG A 193 -14.13 19.12 -3.70
N HIS A 194 -15.40 18.69 -3.74
CA HIS A 194 -16.18 18.58 -4.96
C HIS A 194 -17.37 19.55 -4.98
N SER A 195 -18.01 19.65 -6.15
CA SER A 195 -19.21 20.45 -6.33
C SER A 195 -20.40 19.93 -5.51
N ALA A 196 -21.41 20.77 -5.33
CA ALA A 196 -22.64 20.38 -4.65
C ALA A 196 -23.32 19.17 -5.33
N GLU A 197 -23.29 19.12 -6.66
CA GLU A 197 -23.85 18.02 -7.45
C GLU A 197 -23.12 16.69 -7.18
N ALA A 198 -21.78 16.74 -7.05
CA ALA A 198 -21.00 15.56 -6.71
C ALA A 198 -21.27 15.08 -5.27
N ILE A 199 -21.49 16.01 -4.35
CA ILE A 199 -21.90 15.69 -2.97
C ILE A 199 -23.26 15.01 -2.97
N GLU A 200 -24.27 15.55 -3.70
CA GLU A 200 -25.60 14.95 -3.81
C GLU A 200 -25.54 13.55 -4.44
N ALA A 201 -24.76 13.39 -5.50
CA ALA A 201 -24.55 12.09 -6.14
C ALA A 201 -23.93 11.08 -5.17
N TYR A 202 -22.94 11.48 -4.40
CA TYR A 202 -22.34 10.65 -3.37
C TYR A 202 -23.34 10.28 -2.27
N LEU A 203 -24.10 11.26 -1.74
CA LEU A 203 -25.13 11.02 -0.73
C LEU A 203 -26.22 10.07 -1.23
N GLY A 204 -26.58 10.16 -2.51
CA GLY A 204 -27.47 9.21 -3.17
C GLY A 204 -26.91 7.78 -3.12
N SER A 205 -25.64 7.60 -3.44
CA SER A 205 -24.94 6.30 -3.37
C SER A 205 -24.88 5.77 -1.94
N LEU A 206 -24.54 6.61 -0.98
CA LEU A 206 -24.51 6.24 0.44
C LEU A 206 -25.91 5.81 0.94
N LYS A 207 -26.95 6.58 0.59
CA LYS A 207 -28.33 6.25 0.93
C LYS A 207 -28.78 4.90 0.37
N ALA A 208 -28.30 4.52 -0.82
CA ALA A 208 -28.58 3.22 -1.41
C ALA A 208 -27.86 2.06 -0.73
N VAL A 209 -26.62 2.29 -0.26
CA VAL A 209 -25.77 1.26 0.36
C VAL A 209 -26.13 1.03 1.84
N LEU A 210 -26.41 2.09 2.61
CA LEU A 210 -26.63 2.03 4.06
C LEU A 210 -27.66 0.97 4.50
N PRO A 211 -28.87 0.88 3.94
CA PRO A 211 -29.88 -0.08 4.40
C PRO A 211 -29.55 -1.53 4.03
N LEU A 212 -28.58 -1.74 3.16
CA LEU A 212 -28.17 -3.06 2.66
C LEU A 212 -26.90 -3.58 3.34
N SER A 213 -26.09 -2.70 3.93
CA SER A 213 -24.81 -3.05 4.57
C SER A 213 -24.97 -3.32 6.06
N GLY A 214 -24.06 -4.11 6.62
CA GLY A 214 -23.99 -4.31 8.07
C GLY A 214 -23.61 -3.02 8.81
N ASP A 215 -22.62 -2.29 8.30
CA ASP A 215 -22.23 -0.97 8.82
C ASP A 215 -21.28 -0.28 7.83
N VAL A 216 -21.07 1.04 8.00
CA VAL A 216 -20.16 1.86 7.19
C VAL A 216 -19.23 2.65 8.09
N ARG A 217 -17.97 2.75 7.69
CA ARG A 217 -16.93 3.57 8.34
C ARG A 217 -16.48 4.67 7.41
N ARG A 218 -16.37 5.88 7.96
CA ARG A 218 -15.70 7.02 7.33
C ARG A 218 -14.50 7.38 8.21
N ALA A 219 -13.42 6.62 8.06
CA ALA A 219 -12.26 6.73 8.93
C ALA A 219 -11.29 7.86 8.54
N GLY A 220 -11.20 8.21 7.25
CA GLY A 220 -10.49 9.39 6.76
C GLY A 220 -9.03 9.15 6.41
N SER A 221 -8.70 7.93 6.00
CA SER A 221 -7.43 7.53 5.40
C SER A 221 -7.72 6.47 4.34
N ALA A 222 -7.70 6.87 3.07
CA ALA A 222 -8.02 5.99 1.95
C ALA A 222 -7.02 4.83 1.81
N THR A 223 -5.74 5.10 2.08
CA THR A 223 -4.69 4.08 2.04
C THR A 223 -4.89 3.02 3.11
N LEU A 224 -5.34 3.38 4.33
CA LEU A 224 -5.69 2.42 5.38
C LEU A 224 -6.98 1.68 5.06
N ASP A 225 -7.99 2.35 4.52
CA ASP A 225 -9.24 1.69 4.12
C ASP A 225 -8.97 0.60 3.07
N LEU A 226 -8.15 0.89 2.04
CA LEU A 226 -7.70 -0.09 1.06
C LEU A 226 -6.86 -1.22 1.67
N ALA A 227 -5.94 -0.90 2.58
CA ALA A 227 -5.16 -1.91 3.30
C ALA A 227 -6.04 -2.81 4.18
N TYR A 228 -7.10 -2.25 4.77
CA TYR A 228 -8.07 -3.02 5.56
C TYR A 228 -8.96 -3.89 4.69
N VAL A 229 -9.31 -3.45 3.48
CA VAL A 229 -9.96 -4.33 2.49
C VAL A 229 -9.02 -5.49 2.13
N ALA A 230 -7.74 -5.22 1.86
CA ALA A 230 -6.75 -6.25 1.51
C ALA A 230 -6.56 -7.31 2.60
N CYS A 231 -6.71 -6.96 3.88
CA CYS A 231 -6.59 -7.93 4.98
C CYS A 231 -7.94 -8.45 5.51
N GLY A 232 -9.06 -8.05 4.90
CA GLY A 232 -10.40 -8.53 5.25
C GLY A 232 -10.99 -7.93 6.53
N ARG A 233 -10.44 -6.81 7.02
CA ARG A 233 -11.03 -6.02 8.13
C ARG A 233 -12.21 -5.18 7.64
N LEU A 234 -12.12 -4.67 6.40
CA LEU A 234 -13.24 -4.13 5.65
C LEU A 234 -13.57 -5.09 4.51
N ASP A 235 -14.84 -5.19 4.18
CA ASP A 235 -15.34 -6.05 3.11
C ASP A 235 -15.34 -5.36 1.76
N GLY A 236 -15.38 -4.02 1.78
CA GLY A 236 -15.30 -3.17 0.60
C GLY A 236 -15.08 -1.72 0.97
N PHE A 237 -14.69 -0.95 -0.04
CA PHE A 237 -14.41 0.48 0.06
C PHE A 237 -14.81 1.18 -1.22
N TRP A 238 -15.38 2.39 -1.13
CA TRP A 238 -15.59 3.29 -2.27
C TRP A 238 -15.37 4.74 -1.87
N GLU A 239 -14.73 5.49 -2.74
CA GLU A 239 -14.50 6.92 -2.57
C GLU A 239 -14.32 7.60 -3.93
N MET A 240 -14.60 8.90 -4.01
CA MET A 240 -14.43 9.71 -5.21
C MET A 240 -13.42 10.82 -5.02
N GLY A 241 -12.73 11.17 -6.12
CA GLY A 241 -11.85 12.34 -6.17
C GLY A 241 -10.51 12.18 -5.48
N LEU A 242 -10.06 10.94 -5.28
CA LEU A 242 -8.76 10.61 -4.72
C LEU A 242 -7.63 10.92 -5.71
N LYS A 243 -6.42 11.06 -5.19
CA LYS A 243 -5.20 11.28 -5.97
C LYS A 243 -4.45 9.97 -6.19
N PRO A 244 -3.50 9.93 -7.14
CA PRO A 244 -2.71 8.72 -7.39
C PRO A 244 -2.01 8.16 -6.13
N TRP A 245 -1.51 9.03 -5.26
CA TRP A 245 -0.81 8.60 -4.04
C TRP A 245 -1.73 7.98 -2.99
N ASP A 246 -3.01 8.37 -2.94
CA ASP A 246 -4.02 7.77 -2.05
C ASP A 246 -4.35 6.31 -2.44
N VAL A 247 -4.27 5.98 -3.73
CA VAL A 247 -4.83 4.73 -4.26
C VAL A 247 -3.80 3.73 -4.79
N ALA A 248 -2.62 4.20 -5.21
CA ALA A 248 -1.67 3.34 -5.94
C ALA A 248 -1.22 2.13 -5.11
N ALA A 249 -0.70 2.34 -3.91
CA ALA A 249 -0.24 1.25 -3.06
C ALA A 249 -1.38 0.32 -2.65
N GLY A 250 -2.50 0.90 -2.17
CA GLY A 250 -3.67 0.18 -1.71
C GLY A 250 -4.32 -0.67 -2.80
N SER A 251 -4.37 -0.18 -4.05
CA SER A 251 -4.92 -0.94 -5.17
C SER A 251 -4.14 -2.23 -5.43
N LEU A 252 -2.80 -2.20 -5.34
CA LEU A 252 -1.98 -3.40 -5.48
C LEU A 252 -2.18 -4.33 -4.29
N LEU A 253 -2.23 -3.81 -3.05
CA LEU A 253 -2.51 -4.60 -1.85
C LEU A 253 -3.80 -5.42 -2.01
N VAL A 254 -4.90 -4.76 -2.44
CA VAL A 254 -6.19 -5.43 -2.64
C VAL A 254 -6.10 -6.50 -3.73
N ARG A 255 -5.50 -6.19 -4.89
CA ARG A 255 -5.37 -7.15 -6.00
C ARG A 255 -4.53 -8.37 -5.60
N GLU A 256 -3.41 -8.16 -4.96
CA GLU A 256 -2.51 -9.23 -4.50
C GLU A 256 -3.09 -10.05 -3.33
N ALA A 257 -4.05 -9.49 -2.61
CA ALA A 257 -4.84 -10.21 -1.61
C ALA A 257 -6.02 -11.01 -2.20
N GLY A 258 -6.24 -10.94 -3.54
CA GLY A 258 -7.29 -11.67 -4.25
C GLY A 258 -8.61 -10.89 -4.39
N GLY A 259 -8.58 -9.57 -4.14
CA GLY A 259 -9.68 -8.65 -4.41
C GLY A 259 -9.63 -8.06 -5.82
N LEU A 260 -10.60 -7.22 -6.12
CA LEU A 260 -10.70 -6.44 -7.35
C LEU A 260 -10.78 -4.95 -7.01
N VAL A 261 -10.23 -4.14 -7.91
CA VAL A 261 -10.26 -2.68 -7.85
C VAL A 261 -10.67 -2.14 -9.21
N CYS A 262 -11.60 -1.22 -9.24
CA CYS A 262 -12.06 -0.54 -10.45
C CYS A 262 -12.55 0.87 -10.12
N ASP A 263 -12.87 1.66 -11.14
CA ASP A 263 -13.66 2.88 -10.98
C ASP A 263 -15.17 2.60 -10.89
N PHE A 264 -15.97 3.64 -10.75
CA PHE A 264 -17.45 3.52 -10.65
C PHE A 264 -18.11 2.94 -11.91
N LYS A 265 -17.44 3.01 -13.06
CA LYS A 265 -17.92 2.40 -14.31
C LYS A 265 -17.53 0.92 -14.42
N GLY A 266 -16.63 0.45 -13.53
CA GLY A 266 -16.06 -0.88 -13.57
C GLY A 266 -14.82 -0.98 -14.47
N ALA A 267 -14.22 0.17 -14.86
CA ALA A 267 -12.97 0.26 -15.61
C ALA A 267 -11.76 0.41 -14.71
N GLU A 268 -10.55 0.32 -15.27
CA GLU A 268 -9.28 0.46 -14.52
C GLU A 268 -8.74 1.91 -14.53
N GLU A 269 -9.63 2.91 -14.62
CA GLU A 269 -9.23 4.32 -14.75
C GLU A 269 -9.14 5.06 -13.40
N TYR A 270 -9.29 4.36 -12.25
CA TYR A 270 -9.29 4.95 -10.91
C TYR A 270 -8.02 5.76 -10.57
N MET A 271 -6.87 5.40 -11.16
CA MET A 271 -5.62 6.19 -11.01
C MET A 271 -5.70 7.57 -11.68
N LYS A 272 -6.55 7.73 -12.71
CA LYS A 272 -6.69 8.98 -13.46
C LYS A 272 -7.86 9.83 -12.98
N ASN A 273 -9.02 9.18 -12.72
CA ASN A 273 -10.25 9.88 -12.37
C ASN A 273 -10.48 10.00 -10.85
N GLY A 274 -9.67 9.30 -10.04
CA GLY A 274 -9.74 9.33 -8.58
C GLY A 274 -10.96 8.63 -7.98
N ASN A 275 -11.78 7.97 -8.78
CA ASN A 275 -12.98 7.26 -8.31
C ASN A 275 -12.64 5.79 -8.14
N ILE A 276 -12.81 5.24 -6.95
CA ILE A 276 -12.38 3.88 -6.66
C ILE A 276 -13.46 3.06 -5.97
N VAL A 277 -13.56 1.78 -6.35
CA VAL A 277 -14.29 0.73 -5.62
C VAL A 277 -13.35 -0.45 -5.47
N ALA A 278 -13.21 -0.94 -4.25
CA ALA A 278 -12.35 -2.07 -3.92
C ALA A 278 -13.08 -3.06 -3.01
N ALA A 279 -13.06 -4.34 -3.33
CA ALA A 279 -13.66 -5.42 -2.53
C ALA A 279 -13.24 -6.79 -3.05
N ASN A 280 -13.75 -7.86 -2.41
CA ASN A 280 -13.76 -9.18 -3.04
C ASN A 280 -14.70 -9.18 -4.26
N PRO A 281 -14.56 -10.12 -5.24
CA PRO A 281 -15.31 -10.07 -6.50
C PRO A 281 -16.84 -10.03 -6.36
N LYS A 282 -17.40 -10.68 -5.32
CA LYS A 282 -18.86 -10.70 -5.09
C LYS A 282 -19.35 -9.37 -4.55
N ILE A 283 -18.70 -8.86 -3.53
CA ILE A 283 -19.09 -7.59 -2.89
C ILE A 283 -18.86 -6.43 -3.85
N LEU A 284 -17.77 -6.42 -4.63
CA LEU A 284 -17.52 -5.39 -5.62
C LEU A 284 -18.68 -5.28 -6.64
N LYS A 285 -19.17 -6.43 -7.15
CA LYS A 285 -20.33 -6.45 -8.07
C LYS A 285 -21.58 -5.85 -7.40
N LEU A 286 -21.86 -6.23 -6.15
CA LEU A 286 -23.03 -5.74 -5.42
C LEU A 286 -22.91 -4.24 -5.12
N LEU A 287 -21.73 -3.76 -4.69
CA LEU A 287 -21.48 -2.33 -4.47
C LEU A 287 -21.69 -1.52 -5.75
N LEU A 288 -21.08 -1.92 -6.86
CA LEU A 288 -21.23 -1.25 -8.14
C LEU A 288 -22.70 -1.15 -8.58
N GLN A 289 -23.52 -2.18 -8.35
CA GLN A 289 -24.94 -2.14 -8.66
C GLN A 289 -25.69 -1.05 -7.87
N GLN A 290 -25.28 -0.77 -6.63
CA GLN A 290 -25.91 0.24 -5.79
C GLN A 290 -25.41 1.65 -6.09
N ILE A 291 -24.12 1.83 -6.35
CA ILE A 291 -23.53 3.17 -6.49
C ILE A 291 -23.63 3.76 -7.90
N LYS A 292 -23.55 2.93 -8.96
CA LYS A 292 -23.60 3.38 -10.36
C LYS A 292 -24.77 4.32 -10.69
N PRO A 293 -26.01 4.08 -10.25
CA PRO A 293 -27.14 4.95 -10.60
C PRO A 293 -26.98 6.41 -10.18
N PHE A 294 -26.09 6.71 -9.26
CA PHE A 294 -25.92 8.04 -8.67
C PHE A 294 -24.66 8.76 -9.14
N ILE A 295 -23.59 8.02 -9.47
CA ILE A 295 -22.25 8.59 -9.64
C ILE A 295 -21.56 8.17 -10.97
N CYS A 296 -22.33 7.77 -11.97
CA CYS A 296 -21.86 7.44 -13.34
C CYS A 296 -22.49 8.33 -14.39
#